data_b99c6f9b8f2c877b67b4e57f72e0aa27
#
_entry.id   b99c6f9b8f2c877b67b4e57f72e0aa27
#
_cell.length_a   1.000
_cell.length_b   1.000
_cell.length_c   1.000
_cell.angle_alpha   90.00
_cell.angle_beta   90.00
_cell.angle_gamma   90.00
#
_symmetry.space_group_name_H-M   'P 1'
#
loop_
_entity.id
_entity.type
_entity.pdbx_description
1 polymer ?
#
loop_
_entity_poly.entity_id
_entity_poly.type
_entity_poly.pdbx_seq_one_letter_code
_entity_poly.pdbx_strand_id
1 'polypeptide(L)'
;DSDPVYGVVEFDADTDPNLELRVVAIENLAITATSFTSVGEAQQATLDEIVRSTIQPQSQFVPLDAMLTYIADDVVVAPEAGLSYDPPPIFYSSTPAILVNLDGEPILAQIPDTRITYAVNTNCDLFQYREDDWYLRYGDRWLRNDELSGEWKWDKSLPGDFDDLPDDGNWVDAREAMPPADAEGDEPTVFVSLRPGELIVTDNQPQHRTVGSEGLEYVEDTDSDVFRYEHHYY
;
A
#
# COMPACT_ATOMS: atom_id res chain seq x y z
N ASP A 1 -18.21 -11.22 30.95
CA ASP A 1 -17.69 -10.99 29.59
C ASP A 1 -18.91 -10.92 28.67
N SER A 2 -19.22 -9.74 28.16
CA SER A 2 -20.23 -9.56 27.12
C SER A 2 -19.53 -9.59 25.77
N ASP A 3 -20.16 -10.20 24.78
CA ASP A 3 -19.64 -10.21 23.42
C ASP A 3 -19.49 -8.76 22.89
N PRO A 4 -18.43 -8.46 22.11
CA PRO A 4 -18.25 -7.14 21.56
C PRO A 4 -19.36 -6.80 20.56
N VAL A 5 -19.85 -5.58 20.61
CA VAL A 5 -20.81 -5.05 19.65
C VAL A 5 -20.08 -4.18 18.64
N TYR A 6 -20.23 -4.47 17.35
CA TYR A 6 -19.63 -3.71 16.26
C TYR A 6 -20.68 -2.81 15.62
N GLY A 7 -20.24 -1.63 15.17
CA GLY A 7 -21.08 -0.67 14.49
C GLY A 7 -20.29 0.25 13.58
N VAL A 8 -21.00 1.01 12.75
CA VAL A 8 -20.47 2.05 11.87
C VAL A 8 -20.87 3.40 12.42
N VAL A 9 -19.95 4.33 12.45
CA VAL A 9 -20.17 5.73 12.82
C VAL A 9 -19.80 6.59 11.63
N GLU A 10 -20.74 7.39 11.15
CA GLU A 10 -20.51 8.39 10.11
C GLU A 10 -20.33 9.75 10.77
N PHE A 11 -19.39 10.54 10.28
CA PHE A 11 -19.14 11.86 10.80
C PHE A 11 -18.65 12.81 9.72
N ASP A 12 -18.94 14.10 9.92
CA ASP A 12 -18.34 15.19 9.17
C ASP A 12 -17.30 15.88 10.05
N ALA A 13 -16.23 16.36 9.46
CA ALA A 13 -15.19 17.11 10.16
C ALA A 13 -14.51 18.11 9.22
N ASP A 14 -13.98 19.18 9.80
CA ASP A 14 -13.06 20.06 9.09
C ASP A 14 -11.65 19.49 9.16
N THR A 15 -10.86 19.70 8.12
CA THR A 15 -9.48 19.23 8.05
C THR A 15 -8.53 20.39 7.77
N ASP A 16 -7.45 20.49 8.55
CA ASP A 16 -6.37 21.45 8.34
C ASP A 16 -5.04 20.70 8.18
N PRO A 17 -4.55 20.57 6.93
CA PRO A 17 -3.32 19.83 6.64
C PRO A 17 -2.08 20.68 6.97
N ASN A 18 -1.21 20.12 7.78
CA ASN A 18 0.14 20.65 8.00
C ASN A 18 1.14 19.82 7.18
N LEU A 19 1.57 20.39 6.06
CA LEU A 19 2.45 19.70 5.13
C LEU A 19 3.88 19.56 5.66
N GLU A 20 4.34 20.46 6.54
CA GLU A 20 5.67 20.38 7.14
C GLU A 20 5.77 19.26 8.17
N LEU A 21 4.73 19.07 8.97
CA LEU A 21 4.66 18.03 9.99
C LEU A 21 4.03 16.72 9.45
N ARG A 22 3.55 16.72 8.20
CA ARG A 22 2.84 15.61 7.55
C ARG A 22 1.69 15.06 8.41
N VAL A 23 0.94 15.95 9.00
CA VAL A 23 -0.24 15.63 9.81
C VAL A 23 -1.43 16.45 9.35
N VAL A 24 -2.62 15.92 9.55
CA VAL A 24 -3.89 16.62 9.34
C VAL A 24 -4.57 16.77 10.69
N ALA A 25 -4.85 18.01 11.07
CA ALA A 25 -5.74 18.26 12.20
C ALA A 25 -7.18 18.01 11.75
N ILE A 26 -7.89 17.15 12.49
CA ILE A 26 -9.33 16.94 12.33
C ILE A 26 -10.02 17.78 13.38
N GLU A 27 -10.85 18.72 12.94
CA GLU A 27 -11.54 19.68 13.80
C GLU A 27 -13.04 19.62 13.58
N ASN A 28 -13.82 20.14 14.53
CA ASN A 28 -15.28 20.27 14.42
C ASN A 28 -16.01 18.96 14.05
N LEU A 29 -15.51 17.81 14.55
CA LEU A 29 -16.09 16.52 14.28
C LEU A 29 -17.55 16.46 14.71
N ALA A 30 -18.46 16.16 13.80
CA ALA A 30 -19.90 16.02 14.03
C ALA A 30 -20.39 14.64 13.57
N ILE A 31 -20.90 13.82 14.49
CA ILE A 31 -21.45 12.52 14.14
C ILE A 31 -22.78 12.72 13.41
N THR A 32 -22.85 12.26 12.15
CA THR A 32 -24.02 12.35 11.28
C THR A 32 -24.92 11.15 11.37
N ALA A 33 -24.34 9.94 11.47
CA ALA A 33 -25.09 8.69 11.65
C ALA A 33 -24.35 7.65 12.50
N THR A 34 -25.10 6.74 13.09
CA THR A 34 -24.57 5.53 13.74
C THR A 34 -25.42 4.32 13.32
N SER A 35 -24.81 3.18 13.15
CA SER A 35 -25.48 1.94 12.77
C SER A 35 -24.88 0.74 13.51
N PHE A 36 -25.71 -0.02 14.22
CA PHE A 36 -25.33 -1.24 14.95
C PHE A 36 -26.23 -2.38 14.51
N THR A 37 -25.78 -3.22 13.60
CA THR A 37 -26.61 -4.24 12.93
C THR A 37 -26.88 -5.48 13.79
N SER A 38 -26.13 -5.68 14.89
CA SER A 38 -26.21 -6.88 15.74
C SER A 38 -27.08 -6.71 16.99
N VAL A 39 -27.74 -5.57 17.19
CA VAL A 39 -28.50 -5.25 18.40
C VAL A 39 -29.89 -4.74 18.10
N GLY A 40 -30.83 -4.91 19.05
CA GLY A 40 -32.20 -4.41 18.92
C GLY A 40 -32.31 -2.88 19.09
N GLU A 41 -33.44 -2.30 18.63
CA GLU A 41 -33.67 -0.83 18.59
C GLU A 41 -33.40 -0.12 19.93
N ALA A 42 -33.80 -0.72 21.06
CA ALA A 42 -33.58 -0.11 22.38
C ALA A 42 -32.09 -0.03 22.76
N GLN A 43 -31.29 -1.01 22.34
CA GLN A 43 -29.84 -1.00 22.55
C GLN A 43 -29.14 -0.07 21.58
N GLN A 44 -29.62 0.06 20.34
CA GLN A 44 -29.10 1.00 19.36
C GLN A 44 -29.16 2.44 19.91
N ALA A 45 -30.27 2.86 20.46
CA ALA A 45 -30.43 4.20 21.05
C ALA A 45 -29.41 4.45 22.18
N THR A 46 -29.19 3.46 23.04
CA THR A 46 -28.21 3.56 24.13
C THR A 46 -26.78 3.65 23.61
N LEU A 47 -26.44 2.84 22.59
CA LEU A 47 -25.12 2.85 21.96
C LEU A 47 -24.87 4.16 21.22
N ASP A 48 -25.86 4.71 20.51
CA ASP A 48 -25.78 6.03 19.89
C ASP A 48 -25.45 7.13 20.91
N GLU A 49 -26.15 7.14 22.05
CA GLU A 49 -25.88 8.10 23.11
C GLU A 49 -24.46 7.95 23.70
N ILE A 50 -24.00 6.70 23.90
CA ILE A 50 -22.64 6.42 24.37
C ILE A 50 -21.61 6.93 23.37
N VAL A 51 -21.76 6.63 22.09
CA VAL A 51 -20.84 7.06 21.03
C VAL A 51 -20.78 8.57 20.97
N ARG A 52 -21.91 9.26 20.93
CA ARG A 52 -21.97 10.74 20.88
C ARG A 52 -21.41 11.39 22.13
N SER A 53 -21.51 10.75 23.29
CA SER A 53 -20.93 11.27 24.53
C SER A 53 -19.44 10.99 24.67
N THR A 54 -18.94 9.94 24.04
CA THR A 54 -17.53 9.50 24.13
C THR A 54 -16.64 10.18 23.09
N ILE A 55 -17.14 10.32 21.87
CA ILE A 55 -16.43 11.01 20.80
C ILE A 55 -16.63 12.52 21.01
N GLN A 56 -15.68 13.13 21.68
CA GLN A 56 -15.70 14.59 21.87
C GLN A 56 -15.06 15.30 20.69
N PRO A 57 -15.49 16.52 20.35
CA PRO A 57 -14.90 17.35 19.30
C PRO A 57 -13.56 17.92 19.77
N GLN A 58 -12.60 17.06 20.00
CA GLN A 58 -11.21 17.46 20.26
C GLN A 58 -10.44 17.33 18.96
N SER A 59 -9.59 18.32 18.68
CA SER A 59 -8.68 18.26 17.54
C SER A 59 -7.83 16.98 17.63
N GLN A 60 -7.94 16.13 16.63
CA GLN A 60 -7.15 14.92 16.52
C GLN A 60 -6.17 15.10 15.37
N PHE A 61 -4.94 14.62 15.56
CA PHE A 61 -3.94 14.62 14.51
C PHE A 61 -3.83 13.23 13.91
N VAL A 62 -3.95 13.17 12.59
CA VAL A 62 -3.82 11.93 11.82
C VAL A 62 -2.63 12.11 10.87
N PRO A 63 -1.81 11.09 10.65
CA PRO A 63 -0.78 11.15 9.62
C PRO A 63 -1.39 11.50 8.27
N LEU A 64 -0.82 12.49 7.58
CA LEU A 64 -1.30 12.94 6.26
C LEU A 64 -1.34 11.78 5.26
N ASP A 65 -0.34 10.91 5.30
CA ASP A 65 -0.23 9.75 4.40
C ASP A 65 -1.37 8.75 4.60
N ALA A 66 -1.70 8.45 5.85
CA ALA A 66 -2.85 7.61 6.15
C ALA A 66 -4.15 8.22 5.60
N MET A 67 -4.31 9.54 5.70
CA MET A 67 -5.49 10.22 5.21
C MET A 67 -5.54 10.25 3.68
N LEU A 68 -4.41 10.47 3.02
CA LEU A 68 -4.33 10.47 1.55
C LEU A 68 -4.69 9.10 0.97
N THR A 69 -4.35 8.02 1.65
CA THR A 69 -4.73 6.66 1.24
C THR A 69 -6.26 6.51 1.18
N TYR A 70 -6.99 7.10 2.13
CA TYR A 70 -8.46 7.05 2.15
C TYR A 70 -9.12 8.06 1.20
N ILE A 71 -8.53 9.25 1.02
CA ILE A 71 -9.09 10.27 0.11
C ILE A 71 -8.96 9.83 -1.36
N ALA A 72 -7.93 9.08 -1.71
CA ALA A 72 -7.77 8.55 -3.06
C ALA A 72 -8.91 7.62 -3.47
N ASP A 73 -9.46 6.86 -2.52
CA ASP A 73 -10.62 5.99 -2.76
C ASP A 73 -11.92 6.78 -3.01
N ASP A 74 -12.08 7.96 -2.38
CA ASP A 74 -13.29 8.78 -2.50
C ASP A 74 -13.32 9.65 -3.78
N VAL A 75 -12.17 9.97 -4.36
CA VAL A 75 -12.07 10.76 -5.61
C VAL A 75 -12.36 9.90 -6.83
N VAL A 76 -12.18 8.62 -6.75
CA VAL A 76 -12.76 7.68 -7.71
C VAL A 76 -14.19 7.43 -7.26
N VAL A 77 -15.16 8.11 -7.89
CA VAL A 77 -16.57 7.70 -7.85
C VAL A 77 -16.58 6.22 -8.25
N ALA A 78 -16.56 5.37 -7.24
CA ALA A 78 -16.67 3.96 -7.47
C ALA A 78 -18.00 3.76 -8.22
N PRO A 79 -18.00 3.21 -9.43
CA PRO A 79 -19.23 2.67 -9.99
C PRO A 79 -19.70 1.69 -8.92
N GLU A 80 -20.98 1.71 -8.55
CA GLU A 80 -21.60 0.88 -7.51
C GLU A 80 -20.81 -0.41 -7.33
N ALA A 81 -19.98 -0.45 -6.30
CA ALA A 81 -18.96 -1.48 -6.19
C ALA A 81 -19.68 -2.79 -5.83
N GLY A 82 -20.10 -3.48 -6.86
CA GLY A 82 -20.28 -4.90 -6.76
C GLY A 82 -18.93 -5.47 -6.29
N LEU A 83 -18.94 -6.28 -5.25
CA LEU A 83 -17.76 -7.02 -4.83
C LEU A 83 -17.09 -7.58 -6.09
N SER A 84 -15.87 -7.14 -6.39
CA SER A 84 -15.10 -7.73 -7.46
C SER A 84 -14.75 -9.14 -7.01
N TYR A 85 -15.26 -10.12 -7.73
CA TYR A 85 -14.88 -11.53 -7.54
C TYR A 85 -13.66 -11.90 -8.39
N ASP A 86 -13.06 -10.90 -9.06
CA ASP A 86 -11.83 -11.16 -9.81
C ASP A 86 -10.71 -11.45 -8.81
N PRO A 87 -10.03 -12.58 -8.95
CA PRO A 87 -8.91 -12.89 -8.07
C PRO A 87 -7.81 -11.83 -8.24
N PRO A 88 -7.01 -11.56 -7.18
CA PRO A 88 -5.87 -10.69 -7.31
C PRO A 88 -4.92 -11.23 -8.39
N PRO A 89 -4.20 -10.35 -9.12
CA PRO A 89 -3.18 -10.80 -10.06
C PRO A 89 -2.07 -11.49 -9.30
N ILE A 90 -1.66 -12.65 -9.81
CA ILE A 90 -0.54 -13.42 -9.26
C ILE A 90 0.65 -13.25 -10.20
N PHE A 91 1.74 -12.71 -9.64
CA PHE A 91 3.03 -12.59 -10.32
C PHE A 91 3.92 -13.74 -9.89
N TYR A 92 4.60 -14.34 -10.84
CA TYR A 92 5.48 -15.46 -10.58
C TYR A 92 6.90 -15.18 -11.05
N SER A 93 7.89 -15.53 -10.24
CA SER A 93 9.30 -15.48 -10.60
C SER A 93 10.06 -16.69 -10.06
N SER A 94 11.00 -17.19 -10.86
CA SER A 94 12.00 -18.21 -10.44
C SER A 94 13.36 -17.58 -10.10
N THR A 95 13.41 -16.26 -10.01
CA THR A 95 14.57 -15.47 -9.61
C THR A 95 14.12 -14.41 -8.61
N PRO A 96 15.03 -13.80 -7.85
CA PRO A 96 14.65 -12.71 -6.96
C PRO A 96 13.77 -11.68 -7.65
N ALA A 97 12.67 -11.30 -7.00
CA ALA A 97 11.69 -10.38 -7.56
C ALA A 97 11.07 -9.48 -6.48
N ILE A 98 10.53 -8.37 -6.91
CA ILE A 98 9.84 -7.39 -6.10
C ILE A 98 8.46 -7.14 -6.73
N LEU A 99 7.43 -7.07 -5.91
CA LEU A 99 6.12 -6.61 -6.35
C LEU A 99 5.84 -5.23 -5.74
N VAL A 100 5.82 -4.24 -6.59
CA VAL A 100 5.33 -2.89 -6.27
C VAL A 100 3.82 -2.89 -6.45
N ASN A 101 3.09 -3.00 -5.35
CA ASN A 101 1.65 -2.84 -5.33
C ASN A 101 1.31 -1.36 -5.19
N LEU A 102 0.50 -0.86 -6.10
CA LEU A 102 -0.11 0.46 -6.05
C LEU A 102 -1.63 0.28 -5.94
N ASP A 103 -2.25 1.12 -5.15
CA ASP A 103 -3.72 1.21 -5.13
C ASP A 103 -4.17 2.25 -6.16
N GLY A 104 -4.34 1.80 -7.42
CA GLY A 104 -4.56 2.65 -8.59
C GLY A 104 -3.28 3.24 -9.18
N GLU A 105 -3.41 4.36 -9.89
CA GLU A 105 -2.26 5.08 -10.44
C GLU A 105 -1.39 5.67 -9.32
N PRO A 106 -0.07 5.87 -9.53
CA PRO A 106 0.80 6.44 -8.51
C PRO A 106 0.32 7.82 -8.03
N ILE A 107 0.08 7.93 -6.74
CA ILE A 107 -0.21 9.22 -6.10
C ILE A 107 1.11 9.74 -5.52
N LEU A 108 1.59 10.83 -6.10
CA LEU A 108 2.90 11.39 -5.76
C LEU A 108 2.77 12.57 -4.80
N ALA A 109 3.49 12.52 -3.69
CA ALA A 109 3.64 13.63 -2.75
C ALA A 109 5.06 14.20 -2.84
N GLN A 110 5.16 15.54 -2.78
CA GLN A 110 6.44 16.24 -2.83
C GLN A 110 7.17 16.15 -1.50
N ILE A 111 8.44 15.80 -1.51
CA ILE A 111 9.31 15.95 -0.34
C ILE A 111 9.79 17.41 -0.27
N PRO A 112 9.51 18.14 0.84
CA PRO A 112 9.88 19.54 0.96
C PRO A 112 11.36 19.81 0.68
N ASP A 113 11.65 20.94 0.05
CA ASP A 113 13.00 21.43 -0.26
C ASP A 113 13.85 20.53 -1.17
N THR A 114 13.25 19.51 -1.80
CA THR A 114 13.87 18.58 -2.73
C THR A 114 13.17 18.59 -4.10
N ARG A 115 13.76 17.91 -5.09
CA ARG A 115 13.12 17.61 -6.38
C ARG A 115 12.61 16.18 -6.44
N ILE A 116 12.40 15.58 -5.28
CA ILE A 116 11.92 14.22 -5.12
C ILE A 116 10.43 14.25 -4.78
N THR A 117 9.67 13.44 -5.47
CA THR A 117 8.34 13.00 -5.05
C THR A 117 8.40 11.51 -4.67
N TYR A 118 7.45 11.05 -3.89
CA TYR A 118 7.33 9.65 -3.54
C TYR A 118 5.89 9.18 -3.70
N ALA A 119 5.71 7.91 -4.01
CA ALA A 119 4.38 7.32 -4.12
C ALA A 119 3.84 7.03 -2.71
N VAL A 120 2.66 7.57 -2.39
CA VAL A 120 2.02 7.41 -1.07
C VAL A 120 1.10 6.19 -1.00
N ASN A 121 0.67 5.68 -2.15
CA ASN A 121 -0.27 4.56 -2.28
C ASN A 121 0.42 3.26 -2.71
N THR A 122 1.57 2.96 -2.12
CA THR A 122 2.35 1.76 -2.43
C THR A 122 2.88 1.08 -1.17
N ASN A 123 3.20 -0.21 -1.30
CA ASN A 123 3.85 -1.01 -0.27
C ASN A 123 5.38 -0.89 -0.25
N CYS A 124 5.97 -0.08 -1.13
CA CYS A 124 7.41 0.05 -1.31
C CYS A 124 7.88 1.50 -1.14
N ASP A 125 9.14 1.70 -0.81
CA ASP A 125 9.79 3.00 -0.89
C ASP A 125 10.08 3.32 -2.35
N LEU A 126 9.11 3.95 -3.00
CA LEU A 126 9.12 4.29 -4.41
C LEU A 126 9.15 5.81 -4.58
N PHE A 127 10.22 6.30 -5.18
CA PHE A 127 10.47 7.72 -5.38
C PHE A 127 10.54 8.07 -6.86
N GLN A 128 10.21 9.34 -7.18
CA GLN A 128 10.42 9.89 -8.50
C GLN A 128 11.26 11.16 -8.39
N TYR A 129 12.28 11.29 -9.23
CA TYR A 129 13.15 12.44 -9.28
C TYR A 129 12.96 13.20 -10.59
N ARG A 130 12.57 14.49 -10.50
CA ARG A 130 12.38 15.39 -11.65
C ARG A 130 11.37 14.88 -12.72
N GLU A 131 10.41 14.07 -12.32
CA GLU A 131 9.38 13.51 -13.20
C GLU A 131 9.88 12.47 -14.22
N ASP A 132 11.20 12.22 -14.31
CA ASP A 132 11.80 11.37 -15.33
C ASP A 132 12.37 10.06 -14.79
N ASP A 133 12.88 10.07 -13.55
CA ASP A 133 13.64 8.95 -12.98
C ASP A 133 12.93 8.37 -11.76
N TRP A 134 12.65 7.09 -11.80
CA TRP A 134 12.11 6.34 -10.68
C TRP A 134 13.22 5.63 -9.90
N TYR A 135 13.10 5.65 -8.58
CA TYR A 135 14.00 4.99 -7.64
C TYR A 135 13.20 4.10 -6.71
N LEU A 136 13.64 2.87 -6.56
CA LEU A 136 13.02 1.87 -5.69
C LEU A 136 14.06 1.35 -4.70
N ARG A 137 13.78 1.48 -3.41
CA ARG A 137 14.64 0.89 -2.37
C ARG A 137 14.38 -0.61 -2.25
N TYR A 138 15.46 -1.38 -2.17
CA TYR A 138 15.44 -2.81 -1.89
C TYR A 138 16.50 -3.18 -0.85
N GLY A 139 16.07 -3.22 0.42
CA GLY A 139 16.98 -3.37 1.56
C GLY A 139 17.89 -2.14 1.69
N ASP A 140 19.20 -2.35 1.63
CA ASP A 140 20.27 -1.34 1.65
C ASP A 140 20.72 -0.91 0.24
N ARG A 141 20.02 -1.32 -0.80
CA ARG A 141 20.32 -1.09 -2.21
C ARG A 141 19.22 -0.31 -2.90
N TRP A 142 19.54 0.21 -4.07
CA TRP A 142 18.60 1.01 -4.84
C TRP A 142 18.56 0.56 -6.29
N LEU A 143 17.37 0.56 -6.85
CA LEU A 143 17.10 0.33 -8.25
C LEU A 143 16.62 1.63 -8.88
N ARG A 144 16.96 1.84 -10.16
CA ARG A 144 16.50 2.97 -10.96
C ARG A 144 15.91 2.49 -12.27
N ASN A 145 14.89 3.18 -12.73
CA ASN A 145 14.35 3.10 -14.08
C ASN A 145 13.82 4.48 -14.50
N ASP A 146 13.74 4.73 -15.80
CA ASP A 146 13.14 5.94 -16.38
C ASP A 146 11.62 5.80 -16.56
N GLU A 147 11.09 4.58 -16.47
CA GLU A 147 9.66 4.29 -16.50
C GLU A 147 9.27 3.44 -15.28
N LEU A 148 8.05 3.63 -14.77
CA LEU A 148 7.56 2.82 -13.65
C LEU A 148 7.51 1.33 -14.00
N SER A 149 7.12 1.00 -15.23
CA SER A 149 7.15 -0.35 -15.78
C SER A 149 8.36 -0.53 -16.70
N GLY A 150 9.12 -1.60 -16.53
CA GLY A 150 10.27 -1.88 -17.39
C GLY A 150 11.41 -2.58 -16.66
N GLU A 151 12.61 -2.50 -17.21
CA GLU A 151 13.80 -3.11 -16.64
C GLU A 151 14.47 -2.18 -15.64
N TRP A 152 14.39 -2.48 -14.37
CA TRP A 152 15.08 -1.78 -13.31
C TRP A 152 16.54 -2.21 -13.22
N LYS A 153 17.41 -1.26 -12.92
CA LYS A 153 18.85 -1.49 -12.79
C LYS A 153 19.35 -1.02 -11.45
N TRP A 154 20.35 -1.72 -10.89
CA TRP A 154 21.04 -1.26 -9.69
C TRP A 154 21.62 0.12 -9.90
N ASP A 155 21.33 1.03 -8.99
CA ASP A 155 21.94 2.36 -8.95
C ASP A 155 22.70 2.56 -7.64
N LYS A 156 23.97 2.96 -7.78
CA LYS A 156 24.88 3.27 -6.68
C LYS A 156 25.03 4.78 -6.46
N SER A 157 24.39 5.59 -7.27
CA SER A 157 24.60 7.04 -7.36
C SER A 157 23.28 7.77 -7.29
N LEU A 158 22.66 7.80 -6.11
CA LEU A 158 21.44 8.58 -5.90
C LEU A 158 21.69 10.08 -6.15
N PRO A 159 20.70 10.83 -6.65
CA PRO A 159 20.75 12.28 -6.69
C PRO A 159 21.00 12.87 -5.30
N GLY A 160 21.77 13.98 -5.24
CA GLY A 160 22.12 14.60 -3.97
C GLY A 160 20.92 15.09 -3.13
N ASP A 161 19.78 15.27 -3.75
CA ASP A 161 18.53 15.60 -3.05
C ASP A 161 18.10 14.51 -2.05
N PHE A 162 18.54 13.25 -2.22
CA PHE A 162 18.28 12.18 -1.27
C PHE A 162 19.00 12.38 0.07
N ASP A 163 20.13 13.12 0.09
CA ASP A 163 20.81 13.49 1.34
C ASP A 163 19.99 14.47 2.18
N ASP A 164 19.02 15.15 1.55
CA ASP A 164 18.14 16.14 2.16
C ASP A 164 16.77 15.53 2.59
N LEU A 165 16.62 14.20 2.59
CA LEU A 165 15.42 13.54 3.12
C LEU A 165 15.18 13.93 4.58
N PRO A 166 13.95 14.28 4.98
CA PRO A 166 13.63 14.71 6.35
C PRO A 166 14.04 13.70 7.41
N ASP A 167 14.43 14.21 8.59
CA ASP A 167 14.81 13.38 9.74
C ASP A 167 13.57 12.99 10.56
N ASP A 168 12.65 12.25 9.94
CA ASP A 168 11.45 11.73 10.57
C ASP A 168 11.27 10.21 10.32
N GLY A 169 10.28 9.61 10.99
CA GLY A 169 10.08 8.17 10.98
C GLY A 169 9.76 7.58 9.61
N ASN A 170 9.25 8.38 8.67
CA ASN A 170 8.88 7.89 7.33
C ASN A 170 10.11 7.60 6.45
N TRP A 171 11.23 8.26 6.73
CA TRP A 171 12.42 8.21 5.88
C TRP A 171 13.59 7.45 6.50
N VAL A 172 13.40 6.86 7.69
CA VAL A 172 14.49 6.16 8.42
C VAL A 172 15.13 5.10 7.53
N ASP A 173 14.33 4.21 6.98
CA ASP A 173 14.84 3.09 6.17
C ASP A 173 15.53 3.56 4.90
N ALA A 174 14.98 4.59 4.23
CA ALA A 174 15.58 5.16 3.03
C ALA A 174 16.92 5.83 3.36
N ARG A 175 17.00 6.56 4.47
CA ARG A 175 18.24 7.21 4.94
C ARG A 175 19.30 6.21 5.40
N GLU A 176 18.90 5.13 6.09
CA GLU A 176 19.82 4.06 6.50
C GLU A 176 20.37 3.28 5.29
N ALA A 177 19.65 3.26 4.17
CA ALA A 177 20.11 2.69 2.91
C ALA A 177 20.99 3.62 2.08
N MET A 178 21.52 4.69 2.67
CA MET A 178 22.42 5.64 2.02
C MET A 178 23.78 5.72 2.73
N PRO A 179 24.90 5.74 2.00
CA PRO A 179 24.99 5.52 0.55
C PRO A 179 24.57 4.10 0.14
N PRO A 180 24.05 3.91 -1.09
CA PRO A 180 23.65 2.59 -1.56
C PRO A 180 24.75 1.54 -1.40
N ALA A 181 24.42 0.38 -0.88
CA ALA A 181 25.33 -0.73 -0.77
C ALA A 181 25.69 -1.30 -2.16
N ASP A 182 26.84 -1.95 -2.24
CA ASP A 182 27.23 -2.66 -3.46
C ASP A 182 26.24 -3.78 -3.76
N ALA A 183 25.74 -3.79 -4.99
CA ALA A 183 24.89 -4.87 -5.47
C ALA A 183 25.76 -6.06 -5.91
N GLU A 184 25.47 -7.22 -5.39
CA GLU A 184 26.01 -8.49 -5.84
C GLU A 184 24.92 -9.29 -6.53
N GLY A 185 25.19 -9.83 -7.71
CA GLY A 185 24.26 -10.62 -8.49
C GLY A 185 23.42 -9.79 -9.48
N ASP A 186 22.48 -10.49 -10.12
CA ASP A 186 21.57 -9.90 -11.10
C ASP A 186 20.51 -9.02 -10.39
N GLU A 187 19.95 -8.08 -11.15
CA GLU A 187 18.86 -7.26 -10.68
C GLU A 187 17.60 -8.12 -10.43
N PRO A 188 16.84 -7.85 -9.37
CA PRO A 188 15.57 -8.51 -9.16
C PRO A 188 14.58 -8.08 -10.26
N THR A 189 13.70 -9.00 -10.64
CA THR A 189 12.58 -8.64 -11.51
C THR A 189 11.61 -7.76 -10.73
N VAL A 190 11.28 -6.58 -11.24
CA VAL A 190 10.29 -5.70 -10.62
C VAL A 190 8.97 -5.82 -11.37
N PHE A 191 7.96 -6.31 -10.67
CA PHE A 191 6.58 -6.28 -11.12
C PHE A 191 5.88 -5.07 -10.56
N VAL A 192 5.04 -4.43 -11.36
CA VAL A 192 4.20 -3.30 -10.91
C VAL A 192 2.74 -3.69 -11.11
N SER A 193 1.96 -3.54 -10.05
CA SER A 193 0.52 -3.78 -10.09
C SER A 193 -0.23 -2.53 -9.62
N LEU A 194 -1.25 -2.12 -10.37
CA LEU A 194 -2.13 -1.00 -10.02
C LEU A 194 -3.35 -1.45 -9.19
N ARG A 195 -3.33 -2.67 -8.70
CA ARG A 195 -4.32 -3.24 -7.77
C ARG A 195 -3.62 -4.27 -6.90
N PRO A 196 -4.13 -4.57 -5.71
CA PRO A 196 -3.53 -5.57 -4.84
C PRO A 196 -3.26 -6.87 -5.59
N GLY A 197 -2.04 -7.34 -5.54
CA GLY A 197 -1.59 -8.56 -6.20
C GLY A 197 -0.67 -9.35 -5.29
N GLU A 198 -0.37 -10.58 -5.67
CA GLU A 198 0.51 -11.48 -4.93
C GLU A 198 1.74 -11.83 -5.76
N LEU A 199 2.88 -11.93 -5.11
CA LEU A 199 4.14 -12.37 -5.71
C LEU A 199 4.53 -13.72 -5.17
N ILE A 200 4.75 -14.66 -6.07
CA ILE A 200 5.26 -15.99 -5.77
C ILE A 200 6.67 -16.08 -6.34
N VAL A 201 7.64 -16.31 -5.47
CA VAL A 201 9.03 -16.55 -5.86
C VAL A 201 9.40 -17.98 -5.48
N THR A 202 9.95 -18.73 -6.43
CA THR A 202 10.52 -20.05 -6.18
C THR A 202 12.03 -20.03 -6.45
N ASP A 203 12.78 -20.92 -5.81
CA ASP A 203 14.23 -21.01 -6.00
C ASP A 203 14.64 -21.57 -7.37
N ASN A 204 13.69 -22.19 -8.08
CA ASN A 204 13.86 -22.81 -9.39
C ASN A 204 12.56 -22.76 -10.20
N GLN A 205 12.56 -23.35 -11.40
CA GLN A 205 11.31 -23.54 -12.13
C GLN A 205 10.31 -24.35 -11.30
N PRO A 206 9.05 -23.93 -11.22
CA PRO A 206 8.06 -24.55 -10.33
C PRO A 206 7.87 -26.02 -10.71
N GLN A 207 7.89 -26.85 -9.68
CA GLN A 207 7.55 -28.25 -9.83
C GLN A 207 6.04 -28.41 -9.69
N HIS A 208 5.44 -28.95 -10.76
CA HIS A 208 4.00 -29.13 -10.80
C HIS A 208 3.63 -30.59 -10.57
N ARG A 209 2.66 -30.81 -9.71
CA ARG A 209 2.03 -32.11 -9.51
C ARG A 209 0.58 -32.07 -9.95
N THR A 210 0.20 -32.97 -10.84
CA THR A 210 -1.18 -33.08 -11.31
C THR A 210 -2.09 -33.52 -10.16
N VAL A 211 -3.21 -32.79 -9.98
CA VAL A 211 -4.25 -33.05 -8.99
C VAL A 211 -5.49 -33.54 -9.71
N GLY A 212 -5.84 -34.82 -9.51
CA GLY A 212 -7.00 -35.41 -10.19
C GLY A 212 -6.77 -35.68 -11.66
N SER A 213 -7.83 -35.61 -12.47
CA SER A 213 -7.83 -36.02 -13.91
C SER A 213 -8.09 -34.87 -14.88
N GLU A 214 -8.28 -33.64 -14.42
CA GLU A 214 -8.78 -32.51 -15.23
C GLU A 214 -7.74 -31.45 -15.58
N GLY A 215 -6.44 -31.78 -15.48
CA GLY A 215 -5.37 -30.86 -15.85
C GLY A 215 -5.11 -29.76 -14.81
N LEU A 216 -5.65 -29.88 -13.58
CA LEU A 216 -5.28 -29.06 -12.46
C LEU A 216 -3.91 -29.53 -11.94
N GLU A 217 -3.01 -28.59 -11.73
CA GLU A 217 -1.67 -28.83 -11.19
C GLU A 217 -1.50 -28.03 -9.89
N TYR A 218 -0.75 -28.58 -8.94
CA TYR A 218 -0.33 -27.93 -7.71
C TYR A 218 1.17 -27.66 -7.78
N VAL A 219 1.60 -26.48 -7.33
CA VAL A 219 3.01 -26.09 -7.24
C VAL A 219 3.58 -26.58 -5.91
N GLU A 220 4.59 -27.45 -5.93
CA GLU A 220 5.11 -28.13 -4.72
C GLU A 220 6.22 -27.38 -4.01
N ASP A 221 6.90 -26.44 -4.69
CA ASP A 221 8.11 -25.77 -4.21
C ASP A 221 7.87 -24.32 -3.77
N THR A 222 6.70 -24.06 -3.22
CA THR A 222 6.33 -22.77 -2.62
C THR A 222 5.62 -23.00 -1.28
N ASP A 223 5.77 -22.04 -0.37
CA ASP A 223 5.05 -22.02 0.91
C ASP A 223 3.57 -21.59 0.77
N SER A 224 3.16 -21.19 -0.43
CA SER A 224 1.79 -20.79 -0.75
C SER A 224 1.03 -21.93 -1.43
N ASP A 225 -0.28 -21.99 -1.20
CA ASP A 225 -1.15 -22.94 -1.89
C ASP A 225 -1.46 -22.43 -3.31
N VAL A 226 -0.59 -22.80 -4.27
CA VAL A 226 -0.68 -22.32 -5.66
C VAL A 226 -1.13 -23.46 -6.56
N PHE A 227 -2.19 -23.21 -7.31
CA PHE A 227 -2.69 -24.11 -8.32
C PHE A 227 -2.51 -23.51 -9.72
N ARG A 228 -2.32 -24.39 -10.71
CA ARG A 228 -2.26 -24.02 -12.12
C ARG A 228 -3.30 -24.78 -12.91
N TYR A 229 -4.09 -24.06 -13.69
CA TYR A 229 -5.05 -24.63 -14.62
C TYR A 229 -5.00 -23.87 -15.96
N GLU A 230 -4.88 -24.57 -17.08
CA GLU A 230 -4.79 -23.98 -18.43
C GLU A 230 -3.82 -22.78 -18.54
N HIS A 231 -2.64 -22.87 -17.91
CA HIS A 231 -1.61 -21.82 -17.87
C HIS A 231 -1.92 -20.59 -16.97
N HIS A 232 -3.01 -20.59 -16.24
CA HIS A 232 -3.32 -19.58 -15.23
C HIS A 232 -2.99 -20.10 -13.84
N TYR A 233 -2.46 -19.24 -12.99
CA TYR A 233 -2.17 -19.50 -11.57
C TYR A 233 -3.29 -18.94 -10.71
N TYR A 234 -3.59 -19.66 -9.63
CA TYR A 234 -4.66 -19.38 -8.69
C TYR A 234 -4.16 -19.56 -7.26
#